data_6f43e8c171ecc32ee2ba4a5cd748ec12
#
_entry.id   6f43e8c171ecc32ee2ba4a5cd748ec12
#
_cell.length_a   1.000
_cell.length_b   1.000
_cell.length_c   1.000
_cell.angle_alpha   90.00
_cell.angle_beta   90.00
_cell.angle_gamma   90.00
#
_symmetry.space_group_name_H-M   'P 1'
#
loop_
_entity.id
_entity.type
_entity.pdbx_description
1 polymer ?
#
loop_
_entity_poly.entity_id
_entity_poly.type
_entity_poly.pdbx_seq_one_letter_code
_entity_poly.pdbx_strand_id
1 'polypeptide(L)'
;MRHSRGFQIFRIIFRERYREPTLELVVPTMLVANIFLSAFYERGNFSLLGVVLGFTPVISVSETLAFALGLRNAIFVTGDHVYKGSIISFLTMPVRREILFVYIYLSDVVLPWFLWLLTSVLYSSLSGIAVPSLILATFTAGYFFSLNVVLLLTILLRSPGVATLTSMFVLGSIFVFGGALGYYQILEGNTSLLYLSSFANPYVLWIADSLGKNLVPQIITGIWTEVFVAVITLMISFTKFRGLEP
;
A
#
# COMPACT_ATOMS: atom_id res chain seq x y z
N MET A 1 -6.63 -11.97 -33.07
CA MET A 1 -5.92 -13.04 -32.34
C MET A 1 -4.86 -12.58 -31.35
N ARG A 2 -4.27 -11.35 -31.45
CA ARG A 2 -3.26 -10.86 -30.47
C ARG A 2 -3.80 -10.58 -29.06
N HIS A 3 -5.05 -10.12 -28.93
CA HIS A 3 -5.66 -9.83 -27.63
C HIS A 3 -5.88 -11.06 -26.72
N SER A 4 -6.10 -12.23 -27.30
CA SER A 4 -6.31 -13.45 -26.52
C SER A 4 -5.05 -13.96 -25.81
N ARG A 5 -3.87 -13.74 -26.42
CA ARG A 5 -2.59 -14.20 -25.84
C ARG A 5 -2.15 -13.34 -24.62
N GLY A 6 -2.33 -12.03 -24.70
CA GLY A 6 -2.03 -11.13 -23.57
C GLY A 6 -2.88 -11.45 -22.34
N PHE A 7 -4.16 -11.70 -22.52
CA PHE A 7 -5.06 -12.07 -21.44
C PHE A 7 -4.69 -13.45 -20.82
N GLN A 8 -4.24 -14.40 -21.62
CA GLN A 8 -3.77 -15.70 -21.10
C GLN A 8 -2.53 -15.53 -20.20
N ILE A 9 -1.58 -14.68 -20.60
CA ILE A 9 -0.39 -14.39 -19.78
C ILE A 9 -0.79 -13.68 -18.49
N PHE A 10 -1.67 -12.68 -18.55
CA PHE A 10 -2.20 -12.05 -17.34
C PHE A 10 -2.86 -13.07 -16.41
N ARG A 11 -3.66 -13.98 -16.97
CA ARG A 11 -4.32 -15.05 -16.19
C ARG A 11 -3.31 -15.99 -15.51
N ILE A 12 -2.19 -16.30 -16.17
CA ILE A 12 -1.12 -17.13 -15.58
C ILE A 12 -0.48 -16.37 -14.40
N ILE A 13 -0.10 -15.11 -14.62
CA ILE A 13 0.50 -14.24 -13.60
C ILE A 13 -0.45 -14.11 -12.41
N PHE A 14 -1.73 -13.82 -12.67
CA PHE A 14 -2.75 -13.71 -11.65
C PHE A 14 -2.93 -15.02 -10.86
N ARG A 15 -3.07 -16.16 -11.56
CA ARG A 15 -3.26 -17.46 -10.91
C ARG A 15 -2.08 -17.87 -10.04
N GLU A 16 -0.87 -17.52 -10.40
CA GLU A 16 0.32 -17.81 -9.61
C GLU A 16 0.29 -17.07 -8.26
N ARG A 17 -0.16 -15.80 -8.25
CA ARG A 17 -0.19 -14.95 -7.07
C ARG A 17 -1.38 -15.20 -6.17
N TYR A 18 -2.50 -15.56 -6.78
CA TYR A 18 -3.80 -15.72 -6.10
C TYR A 18 -4.32 -17.14 -6.18
N ARG A 19 -3.39 -18.10 -6.21
CA ARG A 19 -3.74 -19.52 -6.13
C ARG A 19 -4.41 -19.79 -4.79
N GLU A 20 -5.43 -20.66 -4.82
CA GLU A 20 -6.08 -21.13 -3.60
C GLU A 20 -5.06 -21.53 -2.51
N PRO A 21 -5.28 -21.12 -1.26
CA PRO A 21 -6.48 -20.48 -0.70
C PRO A 21 -6.36 -18.95 -0.50
N THR A 22 -5.48 -18.24 -1.21
CA THR A 22 -5.11 -16.83 -0.90
C THR A 22 -6.31 -15.88 -0.94
N LEU A 23 -7.09 -15.84 -2.03
CA LEU A 23 -8.27 -14.96 -2.13
C LEU A 23 -9.39 -15.39 -1.19
N GLU A 24 -9.58 -16.69 -1.05
CA GLU A 24 -10.64 -17.28 -0.22
C GLU A 24 -10.42 -16.97 1.27
N LEU A 25 -9.18 -16.74 1.69
CA LEU A 25 -8.84 -16.38 3.07
C LEU A 25 -8.71 -14.87 3.27
N VAL A 26 -8.05 -14.16 2.35
CA VAL A 26 -7.72 -12.74 2.55
C VAL A 26 -8.97 -11.85 2.53
N VAL A 27 -9.88 -12.04 1.56
CA VAL A 27 -11.09 -11.19 1.45
C VAL A 27 -12.05 -11.38 2.62
N PRO A 28 -12.44 -12.62 3.00
CA PRO A 28 -13.25 -12.82 4.21
C PRO A 28 -12.54 -12.32 5.47
N THR A 29 -11.23 -12.51 5.60
CA THR A 29 -10.48 -12.04 6.78
C THR A 29 -10.49 -10.52 6.88
N MET A 30 -10.35 -9.78 5.77
CA MET A 30 -10.47 -8.32 5.74
C MET A 30 -11.87 -7.87 6.17
N LEU A 31 -12.93 -8.51 5.65
CA LEU A 31 -14.32 -8.18 6.01
C LEU A 31 -14.60 -8.49 7.49
N VAL A 32 -14.20 -9.66 7.96
CA VAL A 32 -14.38 -10.07 9.35
C VAL A 32 -13.59 -9.14 10.28
N ALA A 33 -12.36 -8.78 9.94
CA ALA A 33 -11.56 -7.83 10.71
C ALA A 33 -12.26 -6.47 10.81
N ASN A 34 -12.80 -5.95 9.71
CA ASN A 34 -13.53 -4.68 9.70
C ASN A 34 -14.79 -4.75 10.57
N ILE A 35 -15.60 -5.79 10.43
CA ILE A 35 -16.85 -5.97 11.19
C ILE A 35 -16.55 -6.18 12.68
N PHE A 36 -15.59 -7.05 13.00
CA PHE A 36 -15.23 -7.36 14.39
C PHE A 36 -14.70 -6.14 15.13
N LEU A 37 -13.79 -5.40 14.49
CA LEU A 37 -13.20 -4.20 15.09
C LEU A 37 -14.24 -3.10 15.28
N SER A 38 -15.14 -2.88 14.29
CA SER A 38 -16.19 -1.88 14.45
C SER A 38 -17.14 -2.21 15.60
N ALA A 39 -17.59 -3.47 15.69
CA ALA A 39 -18.47 -3.91 16.79
C ALA A 39 -17.82 -3.79 18.17
N PHE A 40 -16.50 -3.90 18.25
CA PHE A 40 -15.75 -3.73 19.49
C PHE A 40 -15.68 -2.26 19.90
N TYR A 41 -15.57 -1.33 18.93
CA TYR A 41 -15.48 0.10 19.19
C TYR A 41 -16.83 0.76 19.41
N GLU A 42 -17.90 0.31 18.76
CA GLU A 42 -19.27 0.83 19.00
C GLU A 42 -19.76 0.60 20.43
N ARG A 43 -19.25 -0.41 21.12
CA ARG A 43 -19.62 -0.73 22.50
C ARG A 43 -18.85 0.05 23.56
N GLY A 44 -17.76 0.70 23.17
CA GLY A 44 -16.98 1.54 24.09
C GLY A 44 -17.47 2.97 24.04
N ASN A 45 -18.05 3.50 25.15
CA ASN A 45 -18.41 4.91 25.33
C ASN A 45 -17.17 5.84 25.33
N PHE A 46 -16.38 5.82 24.29
CA PHE A 46 -15.22 6.70 24.09
C PHE A 46 -15.65 7.93 23.27
N SER A 47 -16.25 8.91 23.92
CA SER A 47 -17.02 9.98 23.31
C SER A 47 -16.26 10.98 22.41
N LEU A 48 -14.95 11.11 22.50
CA LEU A 48 -14.13 11.95 21.59
C LEU A 48 -13.04 11.17 20.86
N LEU A 49 -12.37 10.28 21.55
CA LEU A 49 -11.45 9.30 20.97
C LEU A 49 -12.19 8.24 20.12
N GLY A 50 -13.48 8.03 20.37
CA GLY A 50 -14.25 6.97 19.76
C GLY A 50 -14.36 7.05 18.24
N VAL A 51 -14.54 8.25 17.65
CA VAL A 51 -14.61 8.42 16.20
C VAL A 51 -13.24 8.20 15.57
N VAL A 52 -12.18 8.75 16.15
CA VAL A 52 -10.81 8.62 15.63
C VAL A 52 -10.27 7.23 15.86
N LEU A 53 -10.48 6.62 17.02
CA LEU A 53 -10.07 5.27 17.34
C LEU A 53 -10.96 4.18 16.72
N GLY A 54 -12.22 4.49 16.42
CA GLY A 54 -13.15 3.55 15.80
C GLY A 54 -12.82 3.25 14.34
N PHE A 55 -12.60 4.27 13.52
CA PHE A 55 -12.32 4.10 12.10
C PHE A 55 -10.90 3.66 11.79
N THR A 56 -9.96 4.23 12.52
CA THR A 56 -8.54 4.08 12.27
C THR A 56 -8.07 2.63 12.34
N PRO A 57 -8.37 1.85 13.40
CA PRO A 57 -7.95 0.47 13.47
C PRO A 57 -8.63 -0.42 12.43
N VAL A 58 -9.91 -0.17 12.13
CA VAL A 58 -10.66 -0.95 11.14
C VAL A 58 -10.01 -0.84 9.77
N ILE A 59 -9.76 0.39 9.33
CA ILE A 59 -9.14 0.64 8.03
C ILE A 59 -7.68 0.21 8.03
N SER A 60 -6.92 0.48 9.10
CA SER A 60 -5.50 0.14 9.17
C SER A 60 -5.23 -1.37 9.20
N VAL A 61 -6.06 -2.15 9.88
CA VAL A 61 -5.89 -3.61 9.91
C VAL A 61 -6.15 -4.22 8.53
N SER A 62 -7.24 -3.83 7.88
CA SER A 62 -7.53 -4.33 6.53
C SER A 62 -6.51 -3.83 5.49
N GLU A 63 -6.00 -2.61 5.63
CA GLU A 63 -4.91 -2.09 4.79
C GLU A 63 -3.61 -2.84 5.04
N THR A 64 -3.27 -3.16 6.30
CA THR A 64 -2.10 -3.97 6.64
C THR A 64 -2.15 -5.35 5.98
N LEU A 65 -3.33 -5.99 5.93
CA LEU A 65 -3.51 -7.25 5.23
C LEU A 65 -3.31 -7.10 3.71
N ALA A 66 -3.84 -6.04 3.11
CA ALA A 66 -3.62 -5.73 1.69
C ALA A 66 -2.16 -5.44 1.40
N PHE A 67 -1.50 -4.68 2.28
CA PHE A 67 -0.09 -4.36 2.18
C PHE A 67 0.78 -5.62 2.29
N ALA A 68 0.50 -6.50 3.25
CA ALA A 68 1.19 -7.77 3.41
C ALA A 68 1.03 -8.67 2.17
N LEU A 69 -0.16 -8.68 1.55
CA LEU A 69 -0.39 -9.40 0.30
C LEU A 69 0.43 -8.80 -0.87
N GLY A 70 0.47 -7.47 -0.99
CA GLY A 70 1.29 -6.77 -1.96
C GLY A 70 2.78 -7.02 -1.76
N LEU A 71 3.27 -6.96 -0.50
CA LEU A 71 4.66 -7.29 -0.14
C LEU A 71 5.02 -8.73 -0.54
N ARG A 72 4.16 -9.68 -0.18
CA ARG A 72 4.35 -11.08 -0.57
C ARG A 72 4.51 -11.22 -2.07
N ASN A 73 3.64 -10.61 -2.85
CA ASN A 73 3.66 -10.71 -4.30
C ASN A 73 4.90 -10.01 -4.89
N ALA A 74 5.20 -8.79 -4.46
CA ALA A 74 6.33 -8.03 -4.99
C ALA A 74 7.69 -8.65 -4.62
N ILE A 75 7.88 -9.07 -3.37
CA ILE A 75 9.18 -9.58 -2.89
C ILE A 75 9.33 -11.07 -3.16
N PHE A 76 8.35 -11.88 -2.70
CA PHE A 76 8.50 -13.34 -2.68
C PHE A 76 8.02 -14.03 -3.96
N VAL A 77 7.21 -13.38 -4.79
CA VAL A 77 6.86 -13.93 -6.10
C VAL A 77 7.69 -13.26 -7.19
N THR A 78 7.53 -11.96 -7.41
CA THR A 78 8.26 -11.24 -8.47
C THR A 78 9.76 -11.19 -8.17
N GLY A 79 10.16 -10.90 -6.93
CA GLY A 79 11.57 -10.87 -6.52
C GLY A 79 12.27 -12.24 -6.63
N ASP A 80 11.56 -13.33 -6.31
CA ASP A 80 12.08 -14.68 -6.46
C ASP A 80 12.31 -15.05 -7.93
N HIS A 81 11.39 -14.64 -8.82
CA HIS A 81 11.57 -14.80 -10.27
C HIS A 81 12.79 -14.03 -10.80
N VAL A 82 13.01 -12.80 -10.29
CA VAL A 82 14.19 -12.00 -10.67
C VAL A 82 15.47 -12.64 -10.14
N TYR A 83 15.47 -13.11 -8.89
CA TYR A 83 16.62 -13.72 -8.23
C TYR A 83 17.03 -15.05 -8.87
N LYS A 84 16.07 -15.94 -9.11
CA LYS A 84 16.31 -17.26 -9.72
C LYS A 84 16.51 -17.21 -11.24
N GLY A 85 16.39 -16.04 -11.85
CA GLY A 85 16.47 -15.88 -13.30
C GLY A 85 15.26 -16.45 -14.05
N SER A 86 14.25 -16.99 -13.37
CA SER A 86 13.04 -17.52 -14.02
C SER A 86 12.18 -16.42 -14.67
N ILE A 87 12.44 -15.15 -14.34
CA ILE A 87 11.86 -13.99 -15.05
C ILE A 87 12.19 -14.03 -16.55
N ILE A 88 13.31 -14.64 -16.95
CA ILE A 88 13.72 -14.80 -18.35
C ILE A 88 12.65 -15.53 -19.16
N SER A 89 12.04 -16.57 -18.60
CA SER A 89 10.96 -17.30 -19.27
C SER A 89 9.74 -16.41 -19.57
N PHE A 90 9.46 -15.43 -18.71
CA PHE A 90 8.45 -14.41 -18.97
C PHE A 90 8.92 -13.38 -20.01
N LEU A 91 10.20 -12.98 -19.97
CA LEU A 91 10.77 -12.00 -20.92
C LEU A 91 10.91 -12.56 -22.34
N THR A 92 11.00 -13.88 -22.51
CA THR A 92 11.04 -14.57 -23.81
C THR A 92 9.65 -14.85 -24.39
N MET A 93 8.58 -14.63 -23.63
CA MET A 93 7.22 -14.75 -24.15
C MET A 93 6.95 -13.69 -25.25
N PRO A 94 6.06 -13.95 -26.21
CA PRO A 94 5.76 -13.03 -27.32
C PRO A 94 4.88 -11.85 -26.87
N VAL A 95 5.29 -11.20 -25.77
CA VAL A 95 4.63 -10.01 -25.18
C VAL A 95 5.70 -8.95 -24.94
N ARG A 96 5.33 -7.68 -25.16
CA ARG A 96 6.22 -6.55 -24.89
C ARG A 96 6.52 -6.46 -23.39
N ARG A 97 7.75 -6.16 -23.03
CA ARG A 97 8.21 -6.05 -21.63
C ARG A 97 7.40 -5.04 -20.84
N GLU A 98 6.97 -3.96 -21.48
CA GLU A 98 6.12 -2.94 -20.88
C GLU A 98 4.76 -3.51 -20.42
N ILE A 99 4.15 -4.33 -21.27
CA ILE A 99 2.86 -4.96 -20.97
C ILE A 99 3.05 -6.00 -19.85
N LEU A 100 4.15 -6.73 -19.87
CA LEU A 100 4.48 -7.68 -18.80
C LEU A 100 4.63 -6.97 -17.45
N PHE A 101 5.37 -5.85 -17.42
CA PHE A 101 5.49 -5.05 -16.20
C PHE A 101 4.14 -4.55 -15.69
N VAL A 102 3.27 -4.06 -16.59
CA VAL A 102 1.92 -3.63 -16.22
C VAL A 102 1.11 -4.78 -15.61
N TYR A 103 1.19 -5.99 -16.17
CA TYR A 103 0.48 -7.14 -15.60
C TYR A 103 0.99 -7.53 -14.22
N ILE A 104 2.31 -7.50 -14.02
CA ILE A 104 2.93 -7.73 -12.72
C ILE A 104 2.47 -6.65 -11.74
N TYR A 105 2.56 -5.37 -12.12
CA TYR A 105 2.17 -4.25 -11.27
C TYR A 105 0.69 -4.29 -10.88
N LEU A 106 -0.19 -4.57 -11.85
CA LEU A 106 -1.62 -4.73 -11.58
C LEU A 106 -1.89 -5.86 -10.59
N SER A 107 -1.16 -6.97 -10.73
CA SER A 107 -1.34 -8.16 -9.89
C SER A 107 -0.73 -7.97 -8.51
N ASP A 108 0.47 -7.37 -8.42
CA ASP A 108 1.23 -7.30 -7.16
C ASP A 108 0.83 -6.11 -6.30
N VAL A 109 0.49 -4.98 -6.93
CA VAL A 109 0.25 -3.71 -6.23
C VAL A 109 -1.20 -3.27 -6.31
N VAL A 110 -1.76 -3.17 -7.51
CA VAL A 110 -3.09 -2.56 -7.69
C VAL A 110 -4.21 -3.46 -7.16
N LEU A 111 -4.12 -4.76 -7.39
CA LEU A 111 -5.19 -5.68 -6.97
C LEU A 111 -5.33 -5.80 -5.45
N PRO A 112 -4.27 -5.93 -4.64
CA PRO A 112 -4.41 -5.91 -3.19
C PRO A 112 -5.03 -4.61 -2.67
N TRP A 113 -4.62 -3.46 -3.23
CA TRP A 113 -5.25 -2.17 -2.92
C TRP A 113 -6.73 -2.14 -3.28
N PHE A 114 -7.09 -2.65 -4.45
CA PHE A 114 -8.49 -2.72 -4.88
C PHE A 114 -9.34 -3.61 -3.97
N LEU A 115 -8.79 -4.73 -3.50
CA LEU A 115 -9.45 -5.59 -2.51
C LEU A 115 -9.70 -4.85 -1.19
N TRP A 116 -8.69 -4.10 -0.71
CA TRP A 116 -8.85 -3.26 0.47
C TRP A 116 -9.93 -2.18 0.28
N LEU A 117 -9.91 -1.48 -0.85
CA LEU A 117 -10.91 -0.46 -1.16
C LEU A 117 -12.32 -1.07 -1.23
N LEU A 118 -12.45 -2.20 -1.90
CA LEU A 118 -13.72 -2.93 -2.02
C LEU A 118 -14.26 -3.34 -0.65
N THR A 119 -13.41 -3.92 0.21
CA THR A 119 -13.83 -4.34 1.56
C THR A 119 -14.18 -3.13 2.45
N SER A 120 -13.49 -2.01 2.29
CA SER A 120 -13.79 -0.76 3.01
C SER A 120 -15.14 -0.16 2.58
N VAL A 121 -15.44 -0.17 1.28
CA VAL A 121 -16.73 0.28 0.74
C VAL A 121 -17.86 -0.65 1.18
N LEU A 122 -17.66 -1.96 1.11
CA LEU A 122 -18.64 -2.94 1.59
C LEU A 122 -18.92 -2.75 3.09
N TYR A 123 -17.88 -2.59 3.88
CA TYR A 123 -18.03 -2.30 5.30
C TYR A 123 -18.84 -1.02 5.56
N SER A 124 -18.49 0.07 4.88
CA SER A 124 -19.23 1.34 4.98
C SER A 124 -20.72 1.17 4.65
N SER A 125 -21.00 0.41 3.58
CA SER A 125 -22.37 0.14 3.13
C SER A 125 -23.16 -0.73 4.12
N LEU A 126 -22.52 -1.70 4.75
CA LEU A 126 -23.16 -2.62 5.70
C LEU A 126 -23.34 -2.00 7.08
N SER A 127 -22.39 -1.20 7.54
CA SER A 127 -22.43 -0.55 8.86
C SER A 127 -23.21 0.76 8.87
N GLY A 128 -23.49 1.35 7.70
CA GLY A 128 -24.06 2.69 7.59
C GLY A 128 -23.11 3.82 7.99
N ILE A 129 -21.83 3.51 8.21
CA ILE A 129 -20.82 4.47 8.67
C ILE A 129 -20.00 4.95 7.46
N ALA A 130 -20.08 6.25 7.16
CA ALA A 130 -19.31 6.84 6.06
C ALA A 130 -17.82 6.93 6.41
N VAL A 131 -16.97 6.32 5.58
CA VAL A 131 -15.51 6.45 5.73
C VAL A 131 -15.06 7.80 5.20
N PRO A 132 -14.34 8.64 5.99
CA PRO A 132 -13.89 9.95 5.53
C PRO A 132 -12.96 9.83 4.32
N SER A 133 -13.23 10.63 3.27
CA SER A 133 -12.44 10.59 2.02
C SER A 133 -10.97 10.94 2.24
N LEU A 134 -10.68 11.82 3.18
CA LEU A 134 -9.31 12.22 3.50
C LEU A 134 -8.48 11.04 4.05
N ILE A 135 -9.07 10.21 4.92
CA ILE A 135 -8.38 9.02 5.44
C ILE A 135 -8.14 7.98 4.34
N LEU A 136 -9.13 7.76 3.46
CA LEU A 136 -8.95 6.86 2.32
C LEU A 136 -7.84 7.34 1.39
N ALA A 137 -7.76 8.66 1.14
CA ALA A 137 -6.69 9.25 0.35
C ALA A 137 -5.32 9.09 1.02
N THR A 138 -5.23 9.30 2.33
CA THR A 138 -4.00 9.14 3.12
C THR A 138 -3.48 7.70 3.05
N PHE A 139 -4.35 6.72 3.31
CA PHE A 139 -3.96 5.31 3.23
C PHE A 139 -3.62 4.86 1.81
N THR A 140 -4.36 5.34 0.80
CA THR A 140 -4.07 5.05 -0.61
C THR A 140 -2.68 5.59 -1.00
N ALA A 141 -2.36 6.82 -0.64
CA ALA A 141 -1.07 7.44 -0.94
C ALA A 141 0.08 6.68 -0.26
N GLY A 142 -0.02 6.41 1.05
CA GLY A 142 0.97 5.64 1.82
C GLY A 142 1.16 4.23 1.29
N TYR A 143 0.09 3.57 0.89
CA TYR A 143 0.12 2.23 0.28
C TYR A 143 0.94 2.22 -1.01
N PHE A 144 0.61 3.09 -1.98
CA PHE A 144 1.33 3.15 -3.25
C PHE A 144 2.77 3.64 -3.08
N PHE A 145 3.01 4.62 -2.21
CA PHE A 145 4.35 5.04 -1.85
C PHE A 145 5.19 3.86 -1.37
N SER A 146 4.71 3.16 -0.37
CA SER A 146 5.44 2.06 0.27
C SER A 146 5.69 0.90 -0.68
N LEU A 147 4.66 0.42 -1.40
CA LEU A 147 4.82 -0.72 -2.30
C LEU A 147 5.64 -0.39 -3.55
N ASN A 148 5.60 0.83 -4.06
CA ASN A 148 6.43 1.22 -5.19
C ASN A 148 7.91 1.32 -4.78
N VAL A 149 8.22 1.77 -3.55
CA VAL A 149 9.58 1.72 -2.98
C VAL A 149 10.04 0.27 -2.85
N VAL A 150 9.20 -0.61 -2.30
CA VAL A 150 9.51 -2.05 -2.17
C VAL A 150 9.76 -2.69 -3.54
N LEU A 151 8.90 -2.43 -4.52
CA LEU A 151 9.06 -2.97 -5.88
C LEU A 151 10.36 -2.50 -6.51
N LEU A 152 10.70 -1.21 -6.37
CA LEU A 152 11.96 -0.67 -6.84
C LEU A 152 13.16 -1.37 -6.22
N LEU A 153 13.18 -1.50 -4.89
CA LEU A 153 14.26 -2.18 -4.17
C LEU A 153 14.35 -3.65 -4.55
N THR A 154 13.23 -4.32 -4.76
CA THR A 154 13.19 -5.72 -5.20
C THR A 154 13.85 -5.91 -6.57
N ILE A 155 13.55 -5.03 -7.53
CA ILE A 155 14.15 -5.10 -8.87
C ILE A 155 15.64 -4.74 -8.85
N LEU A 156 16.04 -3.77 -8.01
CA LEU A 156 17.43 -3.33 -7.92
C LEU A 156 18.33 -4.34 -7.21
N LEU A 157 17.90 -4.87 -6.09
CA LEU A 157 18.70 -5.73 -5.22
C LEU A 157 18.70 -7.18 -5.66
N ARG A 158 17.73 -7.58 -6.48
CA ARG A 158 17.60 -8.92 -7.07
C ARG A 158 17.68 -10.08 -6.06
N SER A 159 17.44 -9.82 -4.79
CA SER A 159 17.45 -10.80 -3.70
C SER A 159 16.28 -10.55 -2.76
N PRO A 160 15.33 -11.48 -2.60
CA PRO A 160 14.15 -11.29 -1.77
C PRO A 160 14.51 -10.95 -0.31
N GLY A 161 15.49 -11.65 0.28
CA GLY A 161 15.92 -11.39 1.65
C GLY A 161 16.52 -10.00 1.84
N VAL A 162 17.43 -9.58 0.95
CA VAL A 162 18.04 -8.24 1.00
C VAL A 162 16.99 -7.15 0.71
N ALA A 163 16.10 -7.39 -0.25
CA ALA A 163 15.01 -6.46 -0.55
C ALA A 163 14.09 -6.26 0.65
N THR A 164 13.73 -7.36 1.36
CA THR A 164 12.92 -7.29 2.58
C THR A 164 13.60 -6.45 3.65
N LEU A 165 14.83 -6.77 4.01
CA LEU A 165 15.57 -6.05 5.07
C LEU A 165 15.76 -4.58 4.71
N THR A 166 16.16 -4.28 3.47
CA THR A 166 16.36 -2.90 3.03
C THR A 166 15.04 -2.11 3.00
N SER A 167 13.95 -2.73 2.54
CA SER A 167 12.64 -2.10 2.55
C SER A 167 12.15 -1.80 3.96
N MET A 168 12.30 -2.74 4.89
CA MET A 168 11.96 -2.55 6.30
C MET A 168 12.80 -1.42 6.93
N PHE A 169 14.09 -1.38 6.63
CA PHE A 169 14.97 -0.31 7.13
C PHE A 169 14.59 1.05 6.57
N VAL A 170 14.42 1.16 5.25
CA VAL A 170 14.11 2.45 4.58
C VAL A 170 12.74 2.96 5.02
N LEU A 171 11.69 2.14 4.85
CA LEU A 171 10.32 2.55 5.20
C LEU A 171 10.16 2.71 6.71
N GLY A 172 10.72 1.80 7.50
CA GLY A 172 10.70 1.89 8.96
C GLY A 172 11.38 3.16 9.45
N SER A 173 12.53 3.52 8.89
CA SER A 173 13.20 4.79 9.22
C SER A 173 12.34 6.00 8.88
N ILE A 174 11.75 6.04 7.68
CA ILE A 174 10.88 7.14 7.26
C ILE A 174 9.69 7.27 8.20
N PHE A 175 8.95 6.20 8.44
CA PHE A 175 7.71 6.26 9.23
C PHE A 175 7.98 6.46 10.73
N VAL A 176 9.01 5.83 11.30
CA VAL A 176 9.33 5.98 12.73
C VAL A 176 9.92 7.35 13.02
N PHE A 177 10.97 7.75 12.32
CA PHE A 177 11.60 9.06 12.58
C PHE A 177 10.74 10.23 12.11
N GLY A 178 10.13 10.12 10.93
CA GLY A 178 9.23 11.15 10.42
C GLY A 178 7.96 11.29 11.26
N GLY A 179 7.39 10.17 11.72
CA GLY A 179 6.25 10.17 12.64
C GLY A 179 6.60 10.79 13.99
N ALA A 180 7.77 10.46 14.55
CA ALA A 180 8.24 11.03 15.81
C ALA A 180 8.50 12.55 15.68
N LEU A 181 9.14 13.00 14.58
CA LEU A 181 9.31 14.42 14.29
C LEU A 181 7.95 15.14 14.14
N GLY A 182 7.02 14.58 13.41
CA GLY A 182 5.67 15.14 13.26
C GLY A 182 4.97 15.29 14.60
N TYR A 183 5.00 14.25 15.42
CA TYR A 183 4.40 14.27 16.76
C TYR A 183 5.03 15.36 17.65
N TYR A 184 6.35 15.45 17.68
CA TYR A 184 7.07 16.49 18.44
C TYR A 184 6.69 17.91 18.00
N GLN A 185 6.61 18.16 16.69
CA GLN A 185 6.20 19.43 16.13
C GLN A 185 4.76 19.81 16.48
N ILE A 186 3.86 18.83 16.51
CA ILE A 186 2.46 19.03 16.95
C ILE A 186 2.41 19.45 18.42
N LEU A 187 3.21 18.83 19.28
CA LEU A 187 3.29 19.16 20.70
C LEU A 187 3.84 20.58 20.93
N GLU A 188 4.85 20.99 20.19
CA GLU A 188 5.45 22.32 20.27
C GLU A 188 4.62 23.42 19.56
N GLY A 189 3.60 23.05 18.82
CA GLY A 189 2.78 23.99 18.06
C GLY A 189 3.47 24.58 16.83
N ASN A 190 4.60 23.99 16.37
CA ASN A 190 5.34 24.46 15.21
C ASN A 190 4.78 23.84 13.91
N THR A 191 3.70 24.46 13.39
CA THR A 191 3.01 23.95 12.21
C THR A 191 3.79 24.13 10.90
N SER A 192 4.75 25.06 10.84
CA SER A 192 5.51 25.33 9.61
C SER A 192 6.45 24.18 9.23
N LEU A 193 7.10 23.55 10.20
CA LEU A 193 7.96 22.39 9.96
C LEU A 193 7.18 21.10 9.67
N LEU A 194 5.88 21.06 10.02
CA LEU A 194 5.01 19.92 9.69
C LEU A 194 4.88 19.70 8.19
N TYR A 195 5.01 20.72 7.35
CA TYR A 195 5.01 20.55 5.90
C TYR A 195 6.17 19.66 5.42
N LEU A 196 7.34 19.74 6.06
CA LEU A 196 8.50 18.91 5.70
C LEU A 196 8.38 17.47 6.21
N SER A 197 7.77 17.25 7.38
CA SER A 197 7.61 15.93 7.96
C SER A 197 6.28 15.24 7.57
N SER A 198 5.37 15.95 6.91
CA SER A 198 4.02 15.47 6.60
C SER A 198 4.02 14.21 5.72
N PHE A 199 4.95 14.08 4.78
CA PHE A 199 5.05 12.92 3.90
C PHE A 199 5.43 11.62 4.63
N ALA A 200 6.10 11.76 5.78
CA ALA A 200 6.57 10.58 6.50
C ALA A 200 5.42 9.84 7.22
N ASN A 201 4.40 10.57 7.66
CA ASN A 201 3.23 9.96 8.28
C ASN A 201 2.00 10.89 8.27
N PRO A 202 1.34 11.09 7.12
CA PRO A 202 0.13 11.93 7.03
C PRO A 202 -0.99 11.43 7.94
N TYR A 203 -0.96 10.16 8.30
CA TYR A 203 -1.92 9.54 9.19
C TYR A 203 -1.86 10.08 10.62
N VAL A 204 -0.66 10.29 11.18
CA VAL A 204 -0.50 10.93 12.50
C VAL A 204 -1.06 12.35 12.48
N LEU A 205 -0.84 13.08 11.38
CA LEU A 205 -1.41 14.42 11.20
C LEU A 205 -2.94 14.38 11.12
N TRP A 206 -3.51 13.39 10.44
CA TRP A 206 -4.95 13.21 10.37
C TRP A 206 -5.57 12.96 11.76
N ILE A 207 -4.92 12.15 12.61
CA ILE A 207 -5.35 11.95 14.00
C ILE A 207 -5.35 13.28 14.75
N ALA A 208 -4.25 14.04 14.65
CA ALA A 208 -4.13 15.34 15.35
C ALA A 208 -5.13 16.37 14.81
N ASP A 209 -5.43 16.38 13.51
CA ASP A 209 -6.46 17.22 12.91
C ASP A 209 -7.84 16.89 13.47
N SER A 210 -8.16 15.59 13.59
CA SER A 210 -9.41 15.10 14.17
C SER A 210 -9.56 15.49 15.65
N LEU A 211 -8.45 15.79 16.33
CA LEU A 211 -8.42 16.35 17.69
C LEU A 211 -8.45 17.88 17.73
N GLY A 212 -8.74 18.54 16.61
CA GLY A 212 -8.95 20.00 16.50
C GLY A 212 -7.71 20.82 16.23
N LYS A 213 -6.62 20.22 15.72
CA LYS A 213 -5.37 20.95 15.42
C LYS A 213 -5.36 21.69 14.07
N ASN A 214 -6.39 21.50 13.20
CA ASN A 214 -6.51 22.13 11.87
C ASN A 214 -5.30 21.90 10.96
N LEU A 215 -4.92 20.66 10.72
CA LEU A 215 -3.72 20.24 9.97
C LEU A 215 -4.01 19.78 8.54
N VAL A 216 -5.22 20.00 8.02
CA VAL A 216 -5.63 19.57 6.66
C VAL A 216 -4.64 19.99 5.57
N PRO A 217 -4.11 21.23 5.53
CA PRO A 217 -3.14 21.63 4.51
C PRO A 217 -1.85 20.79 4.54
N GLN A 218 -1.34 20.48 5.75
CA GLN A 218 -0.15 19.66 5.94
C GLN A 218 -0.39 18.21 5.52
N ILE A 219 -1.58 17.65 5.84
CA ILE A 219 -1.99 16.31 5.41
C ILE A 219 -2.02 16.22 3.89
N ILE A 220 -2.65 17.19 3.22
CA ILE A 220 -2.74 17.25 1.75
C ILE A 220 -1.34 17.34 1.14
N THR A 221 -0.45 18.15 1.72
CA THR A 221 0.95 18.24 1.26
C THR A 221 1.67 16.89 1.41
N GLY A 222 1.47 16.20 2.53
CA GLY A 222 2.02 14.87 2.75
C GLY A 222 1.55 13.85 1.71
N ILE A 223 0.24 13.80 1.45
CA ILE A 223 -0.36 12.95 0.43
C ILE A 223 0.23 13.23 -0.96
N TRP A 224 0.33 14.49 -1.36
CA TRP A 224 0.93 14.85 -2.66
C TRP A 224 2.40 14.47 -2.76
N THR A 225 3.16 14.61 -1.68
CA THR A 225 4.57 14.19 -1.63
C THR A 225 4.70 12.68 -1.77
N GLU A 226 3.88 11.91 -1.05
CA GLU A 226 3.84 10.45 -1.19
C GLU A 226 3.48 10.00 -2.61
N VAL A 227 2.45 10.61 -3.19
CA VAL A 227 2.03 10.31 -4.58
C VAL A 227 3.15 10.65 -5.57
N PHE A 228 3.81 11.80 -5.42
CA PHE A 228 4.92 12.21 -6.28
C PHE A 228 6.07 11.22 -6.22
N VAL A 229 6.49 10.82 -5.01
CA VAL A 229 7.56 9.83 -4.83
C VAL A 229 7.12 8.45 -5.36
N ALA A 230 5.86 8.05 -5.13
CA ALA A 230 5.31 6.80 -5.66
C ALA A 230 5.38 6.75 -7.19
N VAL A 231 5.06 7.85 -7.88
CA VAL A 231 5.15 7.93 -9.34
C VAL A 231 6.60 7.84 -9.80
N ILE A 232 7.52 8.57 -9.16
CA ILE A 232 8.95 8.53 -9.52
C ILE A 232 9.52 7.12 -9.33
N THR A 233 9.27 6.50 -8.20
CA THR A 233 9.76 5.14 -7.90
C THR A 233 9.17 4.11 -8.86
N LEU A 234 7.91 4.26 -9.26
CA LEU A 234 7.28 3.42 -10.29
C LEU A 234 7.94 3.60 -11.65
N MET A 235 8.22 4.84 -12.08
CA MET A 235 8.90 5.12 -13.35
C MET A 235 10.32 4.53 -13.37
N ILE A 236 11.06 4.65 -12.27
CA ILE A 236 12.39 4.05 -12.15
C ILE A 236 12.28 2.52 -12.19
N SER A 237 11.33 1.93 -11.49
CA SER A 237 11.07 0.48 -11.51
C SER A 237 10.78 -0.02 -12.91
N PHE A 238 9.93 0.69 -13.64
CA PHE A 238 9.59 0.38 -15.03
C PHE A 238 10.81 0.43 -15.94
N THR A 239 11.63 1.48 -15.85
CA THR A 239 12.85 1.61 -16.67
C THR A 239 13.87 0.53 -16.35
N LYS A 240 14.06 0.21 -15.07
CA LYS A 240 14.97 -0.86 -14.65
C LYS A 240 14.48 -2.24 -15.08
N PHE A 241 13.17 -2.49 -14.99
CA PHE A 241 12.57 -3.75 -15.46
C PHE A 241 12.76 -3.94 -16.97
N ARG A 242 12.60 -2.88 -17.78
CA ARG A 242 12.86 -2.95 -19.23
C ARG A 242 14.30 -3.29 -19.57
N GLY A 243 15.24 -2.83 -18.75
CA GLY A 243 16.67 -3.09 -18.90
C GLY A 243 17.16 -4.41 -18.31
N LEU A 244 16.26 -5.28 -17.81
CA LEU A 244 16.65 -6.63 -17.41
C LEU A 244 17.05 -7.42 -18.66
N GLU A 245 18.29 -7.87 -18.66
CA GLU A 245 18.79 -8.76 -19.73
C GLU A 245 18.28 -10.19 -19.51
N PRO A 246 17.96 -10.91 -20.60
CA PRO A 246 17.56 -12.30 -20.54
C PRO A 246 18.73 -13.21 -20.17
#